data_4c514d49efd2fdb0f540f9f2334ec303
#
_entry.id   4c514d49efd2fdb0f540f9f2334ec303
#
_cell.length_a   1.000
_cell.length_b   1.000
_cell.length_c   1.000
_cell.angle_alpha   90.00
_cell.angle_beta   90.00
_cell.angle_gamma   90.00
#
_symmetry.space_group_name_H-M   'P 1'
#
loop_
_entity.id
_entity.type
_entity.pdbx_description
1 polymer ?
#
loop_
_entity_poly.entity_id
_entity_poly.type
_entity_poly.pdbx_seq_one_letter_code
_entity_poly.pdbx_strand_id
1 'polypeptide(L)'
;AGGNCELTSANHQSGTDRIYEALKNFDRPNKIQYIINLQGDLPQINQECLVAVANILLDGAVDIGTLACEMTDPEEINSHSIVKAIADIDSSLQTGQAINFTRNAEASINGNHLHHIGLYAYTRVALEKFVQLPQSVREKEEKLEQLRALDNQMRVDIKLIDFLPLGVDTPEDLEKMQKLI
;
A
#
# COMPACT_ATOMS: atom_id res chain seq x y z
N ALA A 1 19.22 11.82 9.87
CA ALA A 1 19.10 11.17 8.56
C ALA A 1 19.12 12.17 7.39
N GLY A 2 19.02 13.48 7.62
CA GLY A 2 19.14 14.52 6.58
C GLY A 2 17.89 14.78 5.74
N GLY A 3 16.77 14.19 6.09
CA GLY A 3 15.49 14.46 5.44
C GLY A 3 14.79 15.72 5.98
N ASN A 4 13.82 16.23 5.23
CA ASN A 4 12.95 17.29 5.70
C ASN A 4 11.86 16.70 6.63
N CYS A 5 11.40 17.51 7.59
CA CYS A 5 10.34 17.15 8.52
C CYS A 5 9.24 18.19 8.45
N GLU A 6 8.00 17.74 8.45
CA GLU A 6 6.81 18.57 8.46
C GLU A 6 5.83 18.06 9.51
N LEU A 7 5.34 18.99 10.35
CA LEU A 7 4.24 18.69 11.25
C LEU A 7 2.91 18.93 10.54
N THR A 8 2.14 17.88 10.41
CA THR A 8 0.81 17.91 9.80
C THR A 8 -0.28 17.91 10.85
N SER A 9 -1.51 18.29 10.46
CA SER A 9 -2.67 18.35 11.36
C SER A 9 -2.87 17.02 12.12
N ALA A 10 -3.20 17.11 13.39
CA ALA A 10 -3.57 15.95 14.21
C ALA A 10 -4.96 15.38 13.84
N ASN A 11 -5.76 16.11 13.06
CA ASN A 11 -7.14 15.74 12.73
C ASN A 11 -7.27 14.85 11.48
N HIS A 12 -6.17 14.51 10.83
CA HIS A 12 -6.22 13.61 9.67
C HIS A 12 -6.75 12.23 10.05
N GLN A 13 -7.66 11.73 9.20
CA GLN A 13 -8.31 10.43 9.40
C GLN A 13 -7.41 9.27 8.95
N SER A 14 -6.45 9.56 8.04
CA SER A 14 -5.60 8.54 7.45
C SER A 14 -4.16 9.02 7.22
N GLY A 15 -3.25 8.08 6.97
CA GLY A 15 -1.89 8.37 6.54
C GLY A 15 -1.85 9.07 5.18
N THR A 16 -2.78 8.75 4.29
CA THR A 16 -2.87 9.33 2.95
C THR A 16 -3.26 10.81 2.98
N ASP A 17 -4.20 11.21 3.84
CA ASP A 17 -4.53 12.63 4.06
C ASP A 17 -3.31 13.40 4.57
N ARG A 18 -2.53 12.79 5.44
CA ARG A 18 -1.33 13.38 6.03
C ARG A 18 -0.24 13.63 4.99
N ILE A 19 0.05 12.66 4.13
CA ILE A 19 1.05 12.86 3.07
C ILE A 19 0.60 13.88 2.04
N TYR A 20 -0.70 14.00 1.79
CA TYR A 20 -1.22 15.03 0.90
C TYR A 20 -1.03 16.44 1.47
N GLU A 21 -1.26 16.66 2.77
CA GLU A 21 -0.94 17.94 3.41
C GLU A 21 0.55 18.25 3.30
N ALA A 22 1.42 17.28 3.63
CA ALA A 22 2.86 17.44 3.49
C ALA A 22 3.27 17.79 2.05
N LEU A 23 2.71 17.09 1.05
CA LEU A 23 2.95 17.38 -0.35
C LEU A 23 2.61 18.83 -0.72
N LYS A 24 1.45 19.32 -0.28
CA LYS A 24 1.02 20.72 -0.54
C LYS A 24 1.94 21.74 0.09
N ASN A 25 2.49 21.45 1.25
CA ASN A 25 3.39 22.35 1.96
C ASN A 25 4.78 22.39 1.32
N PHE A 26 5.32 21.23 0.91
CA PHE A 26 6.66 21.13 0.32
C PHE A 26 6.70 21.48 -1.17
N ASP A 27 5.69 21.08 -1.94
CA ASP A 27 5.67 21.24 -3.40
C ASP A 27 4.65 22.26 -3.87
N ARG A 28 4.74 23.49 -3.37
CA ARG A 28 3.90 24.63 -3.82
C ARG A 28 3.92 24.85 -5.33
N PRO A 29 5.06 24.67 -6.06
CA PRO A 29 5.07 24.82 -7.52
C PRO A 29 4.47 23.61 -8.27
N ASN A 30 3.95 22.58 -7.60
CA ASN A 30 3.33 21.37 -8.19
C ASN A 30 4.23 20.62 -9.19
N LYS A 31 5.51 20.47 -8.85
CA LYS A 31 6.49 19.78 -9.69
C LYS A 31 6.58 18.27 -9.46
N ILE A 32 6.24 17.84 -8.24
CA ILE A 32 6.26 16.41 -7.86
C ILE A 32 5.05 15.73 -8.51
N GLN A 33 5.30 14.72 -9.33
CA GLN A 33 4.26 13.98 -10.06
C GLN A 33 3.98 12.60 -9.45
N TYR A 34 4.93 12.03 -8.71
CA TYR A 34 4.81 10.71 -8.08
C TYR A 34 5.12 10.82 -6.60
N ILE A 35 4.31 10.17 -5.79
CA ILE A 35 4.40 10.19 -4.34
C ILE A 35 4.43 8.75 -3.83
N ILE A 36 5.44 8.42 -3.02
CA ILE A 36 5.50 7.13 -2.32
C ILE A 36 5.12 7.36 -0.86
N ASN A 37 4.10 6.65 -0.40
CA ASN A 37 3.70 6.59 0.99
C ASN A 37 4.40 5.42 1.68
N LEU A 38 5.55 5.70 2.28
CA LEU A 38 6.27 4.77 3.14
C LEU A 38 5.85 5.01 4.59
N GLN A 39 5.15 4.06 5.17
CA GLN A 39 4.71 4.14 6.56
C GLN A 39 5.83 3.72 7.53
N GLY A 40 5.79 4.29 8.74
CA GLY A 40 6.85 4.08 9.73
C GLY A 40 6.87 2.68 10.38
N ASP A 41 5.81 1.91 10.20
CA ASP A 41 5.63 0.54 10.67
C ASP A 41 6.26 -0.53 9.76
N LEU A 42 6.85 -0.13 8.62
CA LEU A 42 7.54 -1.02 7.68
C LEU A 42 9.07 -0.74 7.61
N PRO A 43 9.82 -0.94 8.70
CA PRO A 43 11.23 -0.54 8.76
C PRO A 43 12.15 -1.38 7.85
N GLN A 44 11.70 -2.53 7.36
CA GLN A 44 12.46 -3.38 6.45
C GLN A 44 12.27 -3.07 4.97
N ILE A 45 11.45 -2.08 4.61
CA ILE A 45 11.34 -1.66 3.22
C ILE A 45 12.73 -1.25 2.70
N ASN A 46 13.17 -1.93 1.68
CA ASN A 46 14.44 -1.68 1.02
C ASN A 46 14.26 -0.85 -0.27
N GLN A 47 15.38 -0.49 -0.89
CA GLN A 47 15.37 0.28 -2.13
C GLN A 47 14.64 -0.44 -3.27
N GLU A 48 14.73 -1.76 -3.34
CA GLU A 48 14.10 -2.56 -4.39
C GLU A 48 12.57 -2.47 -4.32
N CYS A 49 12.00 -2.48 -3.10
CA CYS A 49 10.57 -2.26 -2.90
C CYS A 49 10.12 -0.87 -3.38
N LEU A 50 10.92 0.18 -3.08
CA LEU A 50 10.60 1.54 -3.50
C LEU A 50 10.64 1.68 -5.03
N VAL A 51 11.63 1.08 -5.67
CA VAL A 51 11.74 1.06 -7.14
C VAL A 51 10.62 0.24 -7.76
N ALA A 52 10.29 -0.92 -7.19
CA ALA A 52 9.23 -1.78 -7.68
C ALA A 52 7.87 -1.07 -7.68
N VAL A 53 7.49 -0.43 -6.55
CA VAL A 53 6.21 0.26 -6.43
C VAL A 53 6.15 1.52 -7.32
N ALA A 54 7.27 2.24 -7.48
CA ALA A 54 7.33 3.42 -8.35
C ALA A 54 7.18 3.05 -9.83
N ASN A 55 7.79 1.95 -10.27
CA ASN A 55 7.75 1.50 -11.66
C ASN A 55 6.34 1.14 -12.13
N ILE A 56 5.44 0.73 -11.23
CA ILE A 56 4.03 0.46 -11.57
C ILE A 56 3.38 1.69 -12.21
N LEU A 57 3.71 2.88 -11.73
CA LEU A 57 3.10 4.13 -12.19
C LEU A 57 3.61 4.59 -13.56
N LEU A 58 4.73 4.04 -14.03
CA LEU A 58 5.35 4.47 -15.29
C LEU A 58 4.57 3.98 -16.52
N ASP A 59 3.69 2.99 -16.39
CA ASP A 59 2.83 2.51 -17.47
C ASP A 59 1.71 3.51 -17.86
N GLY A 60 1.61 4.62 -17.15
CA GLY A 60 0.79 5.79 -17.51
C GLY A 60 -0.73 5.65 -17.36
N ALA A 61 -1.23 4.44 -17.07
CA ALA A 61 -2.66 4.17 -16.90
C ALA A 61 -3.04 3.79 -15.45
N VAL A 62 -2.05 3.75 -14.54
CA VAL A 62 -2.24 3.32 -13.15
C VAL A 62 -2.35 4.54 -12.24
N ASP A 63 -3.37 4.57 -11.40
CA ASP A 63 -3.58 5.61 -10.40
C ASP A 63 -2.71 5.37 -9.15
N ILE A 64 -2.70 4.11 -8.67
CA ILE A 64 -2.07 3.70 -7.42
C ILE A 64 -1.32 2.39 -7.64
N GLY A 65 -0.05 2.35 -7.25
CA GLY A 65 0.75 1.13 -7.18
C GLY A 65 0.88 0.64 -5.74
N THR A 66 0.89 -0.68 -5.54
CA THR A 66 1.19 -1.32 -4.26
C THR A 66 1.93 -2.63 -4.47
N LEU A 67 2.35 -3.26 -3.39
CA LEU A 67 3.12 -4.50 -3.44
C LEU A 67 2.37 -5.65 -2.76
N ALA A 68 2.72 -6.87 -3.15
CA ALA A 68 2.31 -8.08 -2.45
C ALA A 68 3.39 -9.16 -2.57
N CYS A 69 3.33 -10.17 -1.72
CA CYS A 69 4.09 -11.40 -1.90
C CYS A 69 3.17 -12.62 -1.83
N GLU A 70 3.60 -13.73 -2.40
CA GLU A 70 2.86 -14.98 -2.34
C GLU A 70 2.85 -15.53 -0.91
N MET A 71 1.71 -16.07 -0.49
CA MET A 71 1.52 -16.74 0.80
C MET A 71 1.41 -18.23 0.57
N THR A 72 2.19 -18.99 1.31
CA THR A 72 2.14 -20.46 1.28
C THR A 72 1.84 -21.08 2.65
N ASP A 73 1.99 -20.30 3.72
CA ASP A 73 1.72 -20.76 5.08
C ASP A 73 0.21 -20.72 5.38
N PRO A 74 -0.42 -21.86 5.68
CA PRO A 74 -1.84 -21.91 6.04
C PRO A 74 -2.21 -21.07 7.27
N GLU A 75 -1.29 -20.85 8.22
CA GLU A 75 -1.54 -20.02 9.40
C GLU A 75 -1.67 -18.56 8.99
N GLU A 76 -0.79 -18.07 8.11
CA GLU A 76 -0.90 -16.72 7.55
C GLU A 76 -2.16 -16.54 6.72
N ILE A 77 -2.47 -17.52 5.85
CA ILE A 77 -3.66 -17.48 4.99
C ILE A 77 -4.93 -17.36 5.84
N ASN A 78 -5.03 -18.10 6.95
CA ASN A 78 -6.20 -18.09 7.83
C ASN A 78 -6.20 -16.90 8.82
N SER A 79 -5.13 -16.15 8.93
CA SER A 79 -5.05 -15.02 9.86
C SER A 79 -5.91 -13.84 9.40
N HIS A 80 -6.84 -13.40 10.24
CA HIS A 80 -7.64 -12.19 10.00
C HIS A 80 -6.86 -10.89 10.22
N SER A 81 -5.66 -10.93 10.82
CA SER A 81 -4.80 -9.75 10.95
C SER A 81 -4.12 -9.40 9.62
N ILE A 82 -3.90 -10.39 8.76
CA ILE A 82 -3.21 -10.24 7.48
C ILE A 82 -4.21 -9.83 6.39
N VAL A 83 -3.89 -8.77 5.66
CA VAL A 83 -4.65 -8.33 4.49
C VAL A 83 -4.22 -9.13 3.28
N LYS A 84 -5.20 -9.76 2.62
CA LYS A 84 -5.01 -10.45 1.34
C LYS A 84 -5.33 -9.51 0.20
N ALA A 85 -4.46 -9.47 -0.79
CA ALA A 85 -4.73 -8.82 -2.05
C ALA A 85 -5.26 -9.86 -3.05
N ILE A 86 -6.28 -9.49 -3.82
CA ILE A 86 -6.84 -10.31 -4.88
C ILE A 86 -6.58 -9.59 -6.19
N ALA A 87 -5.77 -10.21 -7.05
CA ALA A 87 -5.36 -9.63 -8.33
C ALA A 87 -5.20 -10.72 -9.38
N ASP A 88 -5.41 -10.35 -10.64
CA ASP A 88 -5.05 -11.18 -11.78
C ASP A 88 -3.62 -10.81 -12.21
N ILE A 89 -2.67 -11.65 -11.79
CA ILE A 89 -1.24 -11.37 -11.96
C ILE A 89 -0.74 -12.00 -13.27
N ASP A 90 -0.18 -11.18 -14.12
CA ASP A 90 0.62 -11.66 -15.26
C ASP A 90 1.92 -12.29 -14.76
N SER A 91 2.07 -13.59 -14.95
CA SER A 91 3.22 -14.35 -14.45
C SER A 91 4.56 -13.92 -15.06
N SER A 92 4.55 -13.33 -16.26
CA SER A 92 5.77 -12.85 -16.92
C SER A 92 6.22 -11.50 -16.40
N LEU A 93 5.26 -10.63 -16.06
CA LEU A 93 5.50 -9.28 -15.55
C LEU A 93 5.50 -9.23 -14.02
N GLN A 94 4.96 -10.27 -13.35
CA GLN A 94 4.74 -10.29 -11.91
C GLN A 94 3.94 -9.06 -11.43
N THR A 95 3.01 -8.58 -12.27
CA THR A 95 2.19 -7.39 -12.02
C THR A 95 0.77 -7.64 -12.48
N GLY A 96 -0.21 -7.10 -11.78
CA GLY A 96 -1.61 -7.24 -12.16
C GLY A 96 -2.50 -6.22 -11.48
N GLN A 97 -3.69 -6.03 -12.04
CA GLN A 97 -4.68 -5.12 -11.47
C GLN A 97 -5.33 -5.73 -10.23
N ALA A 98 -5.39 -4.96 -9.16
CA ALA A 98 -6.12 -5.33 -7.95
C ALA A 98 -7.62 -5.40 -8.22
N ILE A 99 -8.24 -6.50 -7.80
CA ILE A 99 -9.68 -6.75 -7.87
C ILE A 99 -10.32 -6.47 -6.51
N ASN A 100 -9.62 -6.87 -5.43
CA ASN A 100 -10.10 -6.67 -4.08
C ASN A 100 -8.96 -6.71 -3.05
N PHE A 101 -9.25 -6.22 -1.85
CA PHE A 101 -8.44 -6.43 -0.65
C PHE A 101 -9.38 -6.88 0.48
N THR A 102 -8.97 -7.87 1.25
CA THR A 102 -9.80 -8.43 2.32
C THR A 102 -8.96 -9.12 3.38
N ARG A 103 -9.57 -9.34 4.54
CA ARG A 103 -9.00 -10.18 5.60
C ARG A 103 -9.52 -11.62 5.57
N ASN A 104 -10.46 -11.93 4.66
CA ASN A 104 -11.04 -13.27 4.53
C ASN A 104 -10.05 -14.23 3.87
N ALA A 105 -9.82 -15.38 4.51
CA ALA A 105 -8.94 -16.44 4.03
C ALA A 105 -9.44 -17.15 2.77
N GLU A 106 -10.79 -17.22 2.56
CA GLU A 106 -11.35 -17.93 1.42
C GLU A 106 -11.21 -17.15 0.09
N ALA A 107 -10.87 -15.87 0.19
CA ALA A 107 -10.74 -15.00 -0.97
C ALA A 107 -9.41 -15.20 -1.68
N SER A 108 -9.43 -15.86 -2.82
CA SER A 108 -8.27 -16.07 -3.69
C SER A 108 -8.68 -16.14 -5.16
N ILE A 109 -7.73 -15.93 -6.06
CA ILE A 109 -7.89 -16.23 -7.49
C ILE A 109 -6.98 -17.41 -7.83
N ASN A 110 -7.56 -18.46 -8.43
CA ASN A 110 -6.83 -19.67 -8.82
C ASN A 110 -6.08 -20.35 -7.67
N GLY A 111 -6.54 -20.16 -6.41
CA GLY A 111 -5.89 -20.70 -5.22
C GLY A 111 -4.65 -19.93 -4.77
N ASN A 112 -4.28 -18.85 -5.43
CA ASN A 112 -3.15 -18.01 -5.04
C ASN A 112 -3.59 -17.01 -3.96
N HIS A 113 -2.88 -17.00 -2.85
CA HIS A 113 -3.06 -16.04 -1.77
C HIS A 113 -1.90 -15.04 -1.79
N LEU A 114 -2.22 -13.77 -1.77
CA LEU A 114 -1.23 -12.69 -1.83
C LEU A 114 -1.28 -11.87 -0.54
N HIS A 115 -0.18 -11.83 0.21
CA HIS A 115 -0.01 -10.95 1.35
C HIS A 115 0.19 -9.52 0.85
N HIS A 116 -0.75 -8.65 1.14
CA HIS A 116 -0.64 -7.24 0.79
C HIS A 116 0.40 -6.52 1.65
N ILE A 117 1.26 -5.75 1.01
CA ILE A 117 2.28 -4.93 1.67
C ILE A 117 1.83 -3.47 1.60
N GLY A 118 1.66 -2.82 2.76
CA GLY A 118 1.13 -1.47 2.91
C GLY A 118 2.02 -0.33 2.42
N LEU A 119 2.79 -0.56 1.36
CA LEU A 119 3.57 0.46 0.65
C LEU A 119 2.82 0.89 -0.60
N TYR A 120 2.60 2.20 -0.76
CA TYR A 120 1.84 2.71 -1.89
C TYR A 120 2.60 3.77 -2.66
N ALA A 121 2.43 3.77 -3.97
CA ALA A 121 2.81 4.88 -4.85
C ALA A 121 1.56 5.45 -5.52
N TYR A 122 1.51 6.77 -5.65
CA TYR A 122 0.41 7.50 -6.26
C TYR A 122 0.95 8.39 -7.37
N THR A 123 0.17 8.53 -8.48
CA THR A 123 0.32 9.74 -9.26
C THR A 123 -0.22 10.93 -8.46
N ARG A 124 0.27 12.13 -8.69
CA ARG A 124 -0.25 13.34 -8.01
C ARG A 124 -1.76 13.46 -8.20
N VAL A 125 -2.22 13.30 -9.43
CA VAL A 125 -3.65 13.40 -9.77
C VAL A 125 -4.48 12.37 -9.01
N ALA A 126 -3.98 11.14 -8.90
CA ALA A 126 -4.65 10.09 -8.14
C ALA A 126 -4.71 10.41 -6.64
N LEU A 127 -3.61 10.90 -6.04
CA LEU A 127 -3.60 11.29 -4.64
C LEU A 127 -4.58 12.43 -4.36
N GLU A 128 -4.58 13.47 -5.22
CA GLU A 128 -5.50 14.60 -5.11
C GLU A 128 -6.97 14.16 -5.24
N LYS A 129 -7.27 13.24 -6.16
CA LYS A 129 -8.60 12.64 -6.30
C LYS A 129 -8.97 11.82 -5.05
N PHE A 130 -8.07 10.95 -4.60
CA PHE A 130 -8.32 10.01 -3.49
C PHE A 130 -8.72 10.74 -2.19
N VAL A 131 -7.99 11.79 -1.80
CA VAL A 131 -8.27 12.53 -0.56
C VAL A 131 -9.57 13.34 -0.60
N GLN A 132 -10.13 13.58 -1.78
CA GLN A 132 -11.44 14.24 -1.95
C GLN A 132 -12.61 13.26 -1.88
N LEU A 133 -12.35 11.96 -2.01
CA LEU A 133 -13.39 10.94 -1.96
C LEU A 133 -13.85 10.71 -0.50
N PRO A 134 -15.16 10.59 -0.29
CA PRO A 134 -15.66 10.14 1.02
C PRO A 134 -15.25 8.71 1.27
N GLN A 135 -15.06 8.37 2.54
CA GLN A 135 -14.83 6.98 2.93
C GLN A 135 -15.96 6.07 2.44
N SER A 136 -15.60 5.00 1.74
CA SER A 136 -16.55 4.03 1.23
C SER A 136 -17.13 3.14 2.34
N VAL A 137 -18.24 2.45 2.06
CA VAL A 137 -18.87 1.53 3.02
C VAL A 137 -17.89 0.39 3.35
N ARG A 138 -17.32 -0.24 2.32
CA ARG A 138 -16.38 -1.36 2.50
C ARG A 138 -15.12 -0.95 3.25
N GLU A 139 -14.59 0.26 2.95
CA GLU A 139 -13.43 0.81 3.68
C GLU A 139 -13.70 0.88 5.19
N LYS A 140 -14.90 1.34 5.60
CA LYS A 140 -15.27 1.46 7.01
C LYS A 140 -15.47 0.11 7.69
N GLU A 141 -16.09 -0.83 6.98
CA GLU A 141 -16.38 -2.17 7.48
C GLU A 141 -15.10 -3.00 7.64
N GLU A 142 -14.26 -3.03 6.61
CA GLU A 142 -13.02 -3.82 6.57
C GLU A 142 -11.84 -3.09 7.24
N LYS A 143 -11.95 -1.77 7.45
CA LYS A 143 -10.85 -0.89 7.89
C LYS A 143 -9.65 -0.97 6.94
N LEU A 144 -9.92 -0.95 5.65
CA LEU A 144 -8.95 -1.02 4.56
C LEU A 144 -9.10 0.20 3.66
N GLU A 145 -8.22 1.18 3.81
CA GLU A 145 -8.29 2.48 3.12
C GLU A 145 -8.27 2.33 1.58
N GLN A 146 -7.51 1.38 1.06
CA GLN A 146 -7.38 1.13 -0.38
C GLN A 146 -8.69 0.69 -1.06
N LEU A 147 -9.67 0.18 -0.31
CA LEU A 147 -10.99 -0.13 -0.86
C LEU A 147 -11.72 1.11 -1.36
N ARG A 148 -11.45 2.29 -0.79
CA ARG A 148 -11.98 3.57 -1.30
C ARG A 148 -11.60 3.79 -2.76
N ALA A 149 -10.36 3.48 -3.13
CA ALA A 149 -9.90 3.60 -4.51
C ALA A 149 -10.68 2.67 -5.44
N LEU A 150 -10.77 1.39 -5.10
CA LEU A 150 -11.49 0.39 -5.91
C LEU A 150 -12.97 0.72 -6.06
N ASP A 151 -13.63 1.13 -4.96
CA ASP A 151 -15.06 1.49 -4.95
C ASP A 151 -15.37 2.74 -5.80
N ASN A 152 -14.35 3.58 -6.07
CA ASN A 152 -14.43 4.75 -6.93
C ASN A 152 -13.74 4.56 -8.29
N GLN A 153 -13.54 3.30 -8.71
CA GLN A 153 -13.02 2.93 -10.03
C GLN A 153 -11.63 3.54 -10.33
N MET A 154 -10.82 3.75 -9.30
CA MET A 154 -9.42 4.06 -9.48
C MET A 154 -8.66 2.78 -9.81
N ARG A 155 -7.72 2.86 -10.72
CA ARG A 155 -6.88 1.71 -11.08
C ARG A 155 -5.77 1.53 -10.06
N VAL A 156 -5.81 0.39 -9.37
CA VAL A 156 -4.77 -0.04 -8.43
C VAL A 156 -4.07 -1.24 -9.02
N ASP A 157 -2.76 -1.15 -9.25
CA ASP A 157 -1.98 -2.29 -9.72
C ASP A 157 -1.04 -2.77 -8.61
N ILE A 158 -0.78 -4.08 -8.60
CA ILE A 158 0.06 -4.77 -7.62
C ILE A 158 1.27 -5.35 -8.32
N LYS A 159 2.46 -5.15 -7.76
CA LYS A 159 3.69 -5.86 -8.15
C LYS A 159 4.00 -6.92 -7.11
N LEU A 160 4.23 -8.16 -7.55
CA LEU A 160 4.75 -9.21 -6.69
C LEU A 160 6.24 -9.00 -6.43
N ILE A 161 6.63 -9.24 -5.18
CA ILE A 161 8.02 -9.30 -4.74
C ILE A 161 8.25 -10.57 -3.93
N ASP A 162 9.48 -11.06 -3.94
CA ASP A 162 9.87 -12.33 -3.27
C ASP A 162 10.23 -12.14 -1.78
N PHE A 163 10.07 -10.94 -1.27
CA PHE A 163 10.43 -10.58 0.10
C PHE A 163 9.23 -9.97 0.83
N LEU A 164 8.85 -10.56 1.97
CA LEU A 164 7.86 -9.98 2.88
C LEU A 164 8.56 -9.12 3.93
N PRO A 165 8.47 -7.78 3.86
CA PRO A 165 9.00 -6.91 4.90
C PRO A 165 8.20 -7.11 6.19
N LEU A 166 8.91 -7.29 7.31
CA LEU A 166 8.27 -7.35 8.62
C LEU A 166 7.71 -5.99 9.01
N GLY A 167 6.41 -5.95 9.33
CA GLY A 167 5.75 -4.83 9.97
C GLY A 167 5.99 -4.83 11.47
N VAL A 168 5.87 -3.67 12.10
CA VAL A 168 5.96 -3.49 13.55
C VAL A 168 4.66 -2.88 14.05
N ASP A 169 3.68 -3.74 14.32
CA ASP A 169 2.36 -3.35 14.85
C ASP A 169 2.22 -3.58 16.35
N THR A 170 3.02 -4.49 16.90
CA THR A 170 2.95 -4.91 18.30
C THR A 170 4.31 -4.77 19.00
N PRO A 171 4.36 -4.73 20.35
CA PRO A 171 5.62 -4.79 21.08
C PRO A 171 6.45 -6.04 20.75
N GLU A 172 5.80 -7.18 20.51
CA GLU A 172 6.44 -8.43 20.13
C GLU A 172 7.11 -8.34 18.75
N ASP A 173 6.50 -7.60 17.81
CA ASP A 173 7.12 -7.36 16.49
C ASP A 173 8.35 -6.46 16.63
N LEU A 174 8.27 -5.45 17.51
CA LEU A 174 9.43 -4.59 17.80
C LEU A 174 10.60 -5.40 18.40
N GLU A 175 10.31 -6.34 19.31
CA GLU A 175 11.35 -7.22 19.87
C GLU A 175 11.98 -8.13 18.81
N LYS A 176 11.17 -8.65 17.88
CA LYS A 176 11.68 -9.45 16.74
C LYS A 176 12.57 -8.58 15.85
N MET A 177 12.10 -7.36 15.53
CA MET A 177 12.85 -6.42 14.69
C MET A 177 14.20 -6.04 15.31
N GLN A 178 14.25 -5.77 16.61
CA GLN A 178 15.49 -5.43 17.33
C GLN A 178 16.55 -6.54 17.31
N LYS A 179 16.14 -7.79 17.09
CA LYS A 179 17.06 -8.93 16.97
C LYS A 179 17.63 -9.10 15.56
N LEU A 180 17.05 -8.41 14.57
CA LEU A 180 17.44 -8.50 13.15
C LEU A 180 18.33 -7.33 12.70
N ILE A 181 18.45 -6.28 13.51
CA ILE A 181 19.30 -5.11 13.31
C ILE A 181 20.55 -5.23 14.19
#